data_0f968bf029971c8c1c3cec8386d2355d
#
_entry.id   0f968bf029971c8c1c3cec8386d2355d
#
_cell.length_a   1.000
_cell.length_b   1.000
_cell.length_c   1.000
_cell.angle_alpha   90.00
_cell.angle_beta   90.00
_cell.angle_gamma   90.00
#
_symmetry.space_group_name_H-M   'P 1'
#
loop_
_entity.id
_entity.type
_entity.pdbx_description
1 polymer ?
#
loop_
_entity_poly.entity_id
_entity_poly.type
_entity_poly.pdbx_seq_one_letter_code
_entity_poly.pdbx_strand_id
1 'polypeptide(L)'
;MLLNTVTKQLYDGAKGVTVIPCHYKLEYQEWADFGTGSNRPENIYADDSDILSKTTKDSSGKDRLDNGHYIQTTGQHYVLIVSDDSVEQALISMSSSQGKISRGWNSMMMSISLDGKKGPYTPPSFSHAYKLTTVLNSGKGNQWYGYKIVKEGPVTDSAIYERAKKFYTSLASK
;
A
#
# COMPACT_ATOMS: atom_id res chain seq x y z
N MET A 1 10.14 13.86 2.35
CA MET A 1 10.32 13.01 3.55
C MET A 1 9.20 11.99 3.66
N LEU A 2 9.50 10.81 4.19
CA LEU A 2 8.53 9.79 4.56
C LEU A 2 8.38 9.80 6.08
N LEU A 3 7.16 9.82 6.59
CA LEU A 3 6.85 9.83 8.02
C LEU A 3 6.13 8.54 8.41
N ASN A 4 6.69 7.81 9.36
CA ASN A 4 5.94 6.79 10.09
C ASN A 4 5.06 7.48 11.12
N THR A 5 3.75 7.46 10.91
CA THR A 5 2.79 8.20 11.76
C THR A 5 2.64 7.60 13.16
N VAL A 6 3.05 6.35 13.35
CA VAL A 6 3.00 5.64 14.65
C VAL A 6 4.27 5.92 15.46
N THR A 7 5.44 5.61 14.88
CA THR A 7 6.73 5.77 15.58
C THR A 7 7.28 7.18 15.54
N LYS A 8 6.69 8.07 14.70
CA LYS A 8 7.17 9.43 14.40
C LYS A 8 8.55 9.47 13.73
N GLN A 9 9.05 8.34 13.28
CA GLN A 9 10.31 8.28 12.56
C GLN A 9 10.18 8.93 11.18
N LEU A 10 11.19 9.72 10.82
CA LEU A 10 11.31 10.39 9.54
C LEU A 10 12.39 9.70 8.70
N TYR A 11 12.08 9.43 7.44
CA TYR A 11 13.02 8.93 6.47
C TYR A 11 13.22 9.95 5.34
N ASP A 12 14.41 10.00 4.77
CA ASP A 12 14.68 10.80 3.58
C ASP A 12 13.89 10.20 2.40
N GLY A 13 12.89 10.93 1.92
CA GLY A 13 12.03 10.46 0.82
C GLY A 13 12.76 10.37 -0.52
N ALA A 14 13.83 11.13 -0.73
CA ALA A 14 14.63 11.07 -1.94
C ALA A 14 15.55 9.84 -1.96
N LYS A 15 16.21 9.55 -0.83
CA LYS A 15 16.99 8.32 -0.64
C LYS A 15 16.07 7.09 -0.59
N GLY A 16 14.88 7.26 -0.01
CA GLY A 16 13.90 6.20 0.17
C GLY A 16 14.28 5.18 1.23
N VAL A 17 13.40 4.23 1.41
CA VAL A 17 13.56 3.10 2.33
C VAL A 17 13.39 1.79 1.59
N THR A 18 14.07 0.74 2.05
CA THR A 18 13.84 -0.62 1.57
C THR A 18 12.62 -1.19 2.26
N VAL A 19 11.68 -1.71 1.48
CA VAL A 19 10.46 -2.33 1.97
C VAL A 19 10.31 -3.75 1.43
N ILE A 20 9.79 -4.65 2.26
CA ILE A 20 9.46 -6.03 1.88
C ILE A 20 7.94 -6.17 2.02
N PRO A 21 7.20 -6.35 0.92
CA PRO A 21 5.74 -6.51 0.97
C PRO A 21 5.38 -7.87 1.55
N CYS A 22 4.60 -7.89 2.62
CA CYS A 22 4.19 -9.12 3.29
C CYS A 22 2.75 -9.50 2.98
N HIS A 23 1.84 -8.54 2.92
CA HIS A 23 0.44 -8.80 2.62
C HIS A 23 -0.18 -7.59 1.94
N TYR A 24 -1.19 -7.84 1.10
CA TYR A 24 -1.99 -6.82 0.43
C TYR A 24 -3.46 -7.03 0.69
N LYS A 25 -4.18 -5.94 0.94
CA LYS A 25 -5.62 -5.94 1.09
C LYS A 25 -6.21 -4.73 0.38
N LEU A 26 -7.25 -4.93 -0.41
CA LEU A 26 -8.05 -3.85 -0.96
C LEU A 26 -9.20 -3.56 0.01
N GLU A 27 -9.45 -2.29 0.27
CA GLU A 27 -10.56 -1.85 1.12
C GLU A 27 -11.30 -0.69 0.45
N TYR A 28 -12.59 -0.62 0.71
CA TYR A 28 -13.42 0.54 0.42
C TYR A 28 -13.67 1.27 1.73
N GLN A 29 -13.15 2.50 1.83
CA GLN A 29 -13.25 3.33 3.03
C GLN A 29 -14.30 4.41 2.82
N GLU A 30 -15.30 4.47 3.70
CA GLU A 30 -16.33 5.51 3.71
C GLU A 30 -15.83 6.70 4.51
N TRP A 31 -15.89 7.88 3.92
CA TRP A 31 -15.42 9.12 4.51
C TRP A 31 -16.50 10.20 4.47
N ALA A 32 -16.65 10.92 5.57
CA ALA A 32 -17.32 12.22 5.56
C ALA A 32 -16.45 13.28 4.86
N ASP A 33 -17.05 14.35 4.41
CA ASP A 33 -16.27 15.47 3.85
C ASP A 33 -15.37 16.11 4.91
N PHE A 34 -14.26 16.67 4.44
CA PHE A 34 -13.27 17.30 5.32
C PHE A 34 -13.93 18.36 6.21
N GLY A 35 -13.71 18.26 7.49
CA GLY A 35 -14.25 19.16 8.51
C GLY A 35 -15.69 18.85 8.99
N THR A 36 -16.35 17.80 8.45
CA THR A 36 -17.71 17.42 8.85
C THR A 36 -17.79 16.12 9.65
N GLY A 37 -16.72 15.32 9.68
CA GLY A 37 -16.65 14.03 10.36
C GLY A 37 -15.38 13.85 11.18
N SER A 38 -15.15 12.62 11.61
CA SER A 38 -13.91 12.20 12.26
C SER A 38 -12.76 12.18 11.24
N ASN A 39 -11.51 12.32 11.71
CA ASN A 39 -10.35 12.14 10.84
C ASN A 39 -10.02 10.65 10.60
N ARG A 40 -11.04 9.81 10.56
CA ARG A 40 -11.00 8.36 10.33
C ARG A 40 -12.11 7.98 9.38
N PRO A 41 -11.98 6.83 8.68
CA PRO A 41 -13.11 6.27 7.94
C PRO A 41 -14.29 6.03 8.88
N GLU A 42 -15.50 6.38 8.45
CA GLU A 42 -16.74 6.09 9.17
C GLU A 42 -17.05 4.59 9.11
N ASN A 43 -16.78 3.97 7.96
CA ASN A 43 -16.90 2.53 7.77
C ASN A 43 -15.76 2.03 6.85
N ILE A 44 -15.46 0.73 6.98
CA ILE A 44 -14.52 0.02 6.11
C ILE A 44 -15.22 -1.22 5.58
N TYR A 45 -15.23 -1.36 4.25
CA TYR A 45 -15.83 -2.48 3.54
C TYR A 45 -14.74 -3.31 2.87
N ALA A 46 -14.94 -4.63 2.83
CA ALA A 46 -14.04 -5.56 2.15
C ALA A 46 -14.10 -5.40 0.62
N ASP A 47 -13.14 -5.97 -0.07
CA ASP A 47 -13.00 -5.89 -1.53
C ASP A 47 -14.13 -6.58 -2.31
N ASP A 48 -14.83 -7.55 -1.69
CA ASP A 48 -16.00 -8.24 -2.23
C ASP A 48 -17.33 -7.51 -1.95
N SER A 49 -17.29 -6.35 -1.27
CA SER A 49 -18.48 -5.55 -0.99
C SER A 49 -19.06 -4.92 -2.26
N ASP A 50 -20.39 -4.88 -2.33
CA ASP A 50 -21.15 -4.20 -3.37
C ASP A 50 -21.27 -2.67 -3.16
N ILE A 51 -20.55 -2.11 -2.19
CA ILE A 51 -20.71 -0.71 -1.77
C ILE A 51 -20.56 0.29 -2.91
N LEU A 52 -19.69 0.02 -3.89
CA LEU A 52 -19.52 0.91 -5.05
C LEU A 52 -20.77 0.97 -5.93
N SER A 53 -21.60 -0.08 -5.97
CA SER A 53 -22.86 -0.08 -6.72
C SER A 53 -23.91 0.86 -6.12
N LYS A 54 -23.72 1.29 -4.86
CA LYS A 54 -24.60 2.20 -4.12
C LYS A 54 -24.13 3.66 -4.21
N THR A 55 -23.11 3.94 -5.03
CA THR A 55 -22.57 5.28 -5.18
C THR A 55 -22.93 5.89 -6.53
N THR A 56 -22.91 7.23 -6.56
CA THR A 56 -22.94 8.02 -7.80
C THR A 56 -21.71 8.92 -7.82
N LYS A 57 -21.12 9.15 -9.03
CA LYS A 57 -19.98 10.06 -9.14
C LYS A 57 -20.43 11.51 -9.05
N ASP A 58 -19.80 12.26 -8.16
CA ASP A 58 -19.97 13.70 -8.08
C ASP A 58 -19.13 14.43 -9.16
N SER A 59 -19.27 15.75 -9.24
CA SER A 59 -18.54 16.61 -10.19
C SER A 59 -17.01 16.56 -10.02
N SER A 60 -16.53 16.16 -8.86
CA SER A 60 -15.09 15.98 -8.57
C SER A 60 -14.60 14.55 -8.88
N GLY A 61 -15.51 13.65 -9.27
CA GLY A 61 -15.22 12.25 -9.57
C GLY A 61 -15.17 11.33 -8.34
N LYS A 62 -15.64 11.80 -7.17
CA LYS A 62 -15.78 10.96 -5.98
C LYS A 62 -17.03 10.09 -6.07
N ASP A 63 -16.92 8.87 -5.59
CA ASP A 63 -18.04 7.92 -5.48
C ASP A 63 -18.86 8.26 -4.22
N ARG A 64 -20.00 8.97 -4.38
CA ARG A 64 -20.87 9.47 -3.31
C ARG A 64 -21.97 8.50 -2.97
N LEU A 65 -22.21 8.32 -1.66
CA LEU A 65 -23.38 7.68 -1.08
C LEU A 65 -24.52 8.69 -0.88
N ASP A 66 -25.74 8.19 -0.71
CA ASP A 66 -26.94 9.04 -0.47
C ASP A 66 -26.87 9.84 0.83
N ASN A 67 -26.08 9.37 1.82
CA ASN A 67 -25.84 10.10 3.07
C ASN A 67 -24.84 11.25 2.94
N GLY A 68 -24.30 11.49 1.73
CA GLY A 68 -23.32 12.54 1.44
C GLY A 68 -21.86 12.14 1.66
N HIS A 69 -21.59 10.98 2.28
CA HIS A 69 -20.23 10.45 2.39
C HIS A 69 -19.69 9.98 1.04
N TYR A 70 -18.38 9.76 0.94
CA TYR A 70 -17.78 9.21 -0.27
C TYR A 70 -16.97 7.96 0.03
N ILE A 71 -16.91 7.08 -0.96
CA ILE A 71 -16.11 5.85 -0.90
C ILE A 71 -14.76 6.09 -1.54
N GLN A 72 -13.72 5.77 -0.80
CA GLN A 72 -12.33 5.81 -1.27
C GLN A 72 -11.77 4.39 -1.36
N THR A 73 -11.46 3.95 -2.57
CA THR A 73 -10.76 2.68 -2.79
C THR A 73 -9.31 2.82 -2.33
N THR A 74 -8.88 1.98 -1.38
CA THR A 74 -7.58 2.06 -0.74
C THR A 74 -6.89 0.70 -0.76
N GLY A 75 -5.68 0.67 -1.35
CA GLY A 75 -4.78 -0.48 -1.26
C GLY A 75 -3.96 -0.39 0.03
N GLN A 76 -4.06 -1.42 0.86
CA GLN A 76 -3.34 -1.55 2.13
C GLN A 76 -2.17 -2.52 1.93
N HIS A 77 -0.95 -2.00 1.97
CA HIS A 77 0.27 -2.79 1.86
C HIS A 77 0.91 -2.95 3.24
N TYR A 78 0.86 -4.15 3.79
CA TYR A 78 1.56 -4.51 5.01
C TYR A 78 2.99 -4.91 4.65
N VAL A 79 3.96 -4.19 5.20
CA VAL A 79 5.37 -4.31 4.81
C VAL A 79 6.28 -4.43 6.02
N LEU A 80 7.48 -4.96 5.81
CA LEU A 80 8.62 -4.65 6.67
C LEU A 80 9.39 -3.48 6.06
N ILE A 81 9.72 -2.48 6.87
CA ILE A 81 10.71 -1.45 6.55
C ILE A 81 12.05 -1.94 7.06
N VAL A 82 13.04 -2.02 6.18
CA VAL A 82 14.39 -2.46 6.50
C VAL A 82 15.33 -1.25 6.43
N SER A 83 15.96 -0.94 7.54
CA SER A 83 17.02 0.06 7.65
C SER A 83 18.29 -0.59 8.22
N ASP A 84 19.39 0.16 8.25
CA ASP A 84 20.69 -0.36 8.75
C ASP A 84 20.61 -0.88 10.18
N ASP A 85 19.77 -0.23 11.01
CA ASP A 85 19.69 -0.51 12.44
C ASP A 85 18.39 -1.23 12.87
N SER A 86 17.40 -1.34 12.00
CA SER A 86 16.10 -1.87 12.39
C SER A 86 15.31 -2.53 11.25
N VAL A 87 14.41 -3.43 11.66
CA VAL A 87 13.38 -4.00 10.78
C VAL A 87 12.03 -3.78 11.46
N GLU A 88 11.17 -2.97 10.87
CA GLU A 88 9.90 -2.54 11.44
C GLU A 88 8.72 -3.01 10.61
N GLN A 89 7.61 -3.37 11.27
CA GLN A 89 6.34 -3.61 10.61
C GLN A 89 5.64 -2.27 10.34
N ALA A 90 5.11 -2.10 9.14
CA ALA A 90 4.40 -0.91 8.76
C ALA A 90 3.22 -1.21 7.84
N LEU A 91 2.28 -0.27 7.78
CA LEU A 91 1.17 -0.25 6.84
C LEU A 91 1.31 0.97 5.94
N ILE A 92 1.29 0.74 4.63
CA ILE A 92 1.29 1.79 3.61
C ILE A 92 -0.07 1.80 2.92
N SER A 93 -0.86 2.83 3.19
CA SER A 93 -2.16 3.02 2.56
C SER A 93 -1.99 3.83 1.27
N MET A 94 -2.51 3.31 0.16
CA MET A 94 -2.43 3.93 -1.16
C MET A 94 -3.83 4.11 -1.75
N SER A 95 -4.29 5.35 -1.81
CA SER A 95 -5.58 5.72 -2.37
C SER A 95 -5.46 6.81 -3.42
N SER A 96 -6.52 7.18 -4.09
CA SER A 96 -6.58 8.26 -5.08
C SER A 96 -5.44 8.14 -6.13
N SER A 97 -4.61 9.15 -6.28
CA SER A 97 -3.46 9.14 -7.21
C SER A 97 -2.45 8.03 -6.93
N GLN A 98 -2.34 7.56 -5.68
CA GLN A 98 -1.46 6.47 -5.29
C GLN A 98 -2.05 5.08 -5.61
N GLY A 99 -3.34 4.97 -5.88
CA GLY A 99 -3.98 3.71 -6.26
C GLY A 99 -3.38 3.09 -7.54
N LYS A 100 -2.92 3.94 -8.49
CA LYS A 100 -2.19 3.46 -9.67
C LYS A 100 -0.83 2.84 -9.30
N ILE A 101 -0.12 3.45 -8.36
CA ILE A 101 1.17 2.95 -7.86
C ILE A 101 0.96 1.61 -7.13
N SER A 102 -0.08 1.51 -6.30
CA SER A 102 -0.47 0.27 -5.62
C SER A 102 -0.70 -0.88 -6.61
N ARG A 103 -1.53 -0.65 -7.64
CA ARG A 103 -1.78 -1.66 -8.69
C ARG A 103 -0.52 -2.03 -9.46
N GLY A 104 0.31 -1.05 -9.80
CA GLY A 104 1.60 -1.28 -10.47
C GLY A 104 2.54 -2.13 -9.62
N TRP A 105 2.58 -1.91 -8.31
CA TRP A 105 3.38 -2.70 -7.39
C TRP A 105 2.90 -4.15 -7.32
N ASN A 106 1.59 -4.37 -7.20
CA ASN A 106 1.03 -5.72 -7.23
C ASN A 106 1.34 -6.44 -8.55
N SER A 107 1.19 -5.75 -9.69
CA SER A 107 1.53 -6.31 -11.00
C SER A 107 3.02 -6.66 -11.10
N MET A 108 3.89 -5.83 -10.54
CA MET A 108 5.34 -6.08 -10.49
C MET A 108 5.66 -7.35 -9.68
N MET A 109 5.01 -7.53 -8.52
CA MET A 109 5.16 -8.74 -7.70
C MET A 109 4.66 -10.00 -8.43
N MET A 110 3.48 -9.92 -9.05
CA MET A 110 2.88 -11.03 -9.78
C MET A 110 3.64 -11.41 -11.05
N SER A 111 4.40 -10.51 -11.64
CA SER A 111 5.21 -10.77 -12.85
C SER A 111 6.52 -11.48 -12.56
N ILE A 112 6.90 -11.66 -11.30
CA ILE A 112 8.12 -12.40 -10.94
C ILE A 112 7.87 -13.88 -11.17
N SER A 113 8.69 -14.50 -12.00
CA SER A 113 8.70 -15.94 -12.24
C SER A 113 10.06 -16.51 -11.84
N LEU A 114 10.04 -17.55 -11.06
CA LEU A 114 11.23 -18.31 -10.65
C LEU A 114 11.10 -19.74 -11.13
N ASP A 115 12.22 -20.36 -11.49
CA ASP A 115 12.25 -21.77 -11.88
C ASP A 115 12.23 -22.68 -10.64
N GLY A 116 11.25 -23.55 -10.58
CA GLY A 116 11.11 -24.56 -9.53
C GLY A 116 11.21 -25.97 -10.07
N LYS A 117 11.29 -26.95 -9.19
CA LYS A 117 11.37 -28.38 -9.56
C LYS A 117 10.17 -28.88 -10.38
N LYS A 118 9.03 -28.21 -10.28
CA LYS A 118 7.77 -28.52 -10.98
C LYS A 118 7.44 -27.54 -12.11
N GLY A 119 8.39 -26.70 -12.51
CA GLY A 119 8.22 -25.64 -13.50
C GLY A 119 8.21 -24.24 -12.90
N PRO A 120 7.97 -23.21 -13.74
CA PRO A 120 7.95 -21.83 -13.29
C PRO A 120 6.86 -21.58 -12.26
N TYR A 121 7.14 -20.72 -11.27
CA TYR A 121 6.17 -20.30 -10.26
C TYR A 121 6.36 -18.83 -9.86
N THR A 122 5.29 -18.19 -9.40
CA THR A 122 5.34 -16.87 -8.79
C THR A 122 5.67 -17.00 -7.31
N PRO A 123 6.81 -16.44 -6.84
CA PRO A 123 7.17 -16.52 -5.43
C PRO A 123 6.24 -15.66 -4.57
N PRO A 124 6.19 -15.89 -3.25
CA PRO A 124 5.41 -15.05 -2.34
C PRO A 124 5.89 -13.60 -2.36
N SER A 125 5.00 -12.66 -2.04
CA SER A 125 5.29 -11.22 -2.07
C SER A 125 6.54 -10.83 -1.29
N PHE A 126 6.79 -11.48 -0.16
CA PHE A 126 7.93 -11.21 0.72
C PHE A 126 9.27 -11.81 0.23
N SER A 127 9.29 -12.41 -0.95
CA SER A 127 10.52 -12.96 -1.55
C SER A 127 11.48 -11.89 -2.08
N HIS A 128 10.97 -10.69 -2.37
CA HIS A 128 11.72 -9.59 -2.98
C HIS A 128 11.56 -8.30 -2.19
N ALA A 129 12.64 -7.53 -2.18
CA ALA A 129 12.70 -6.20 -1.61
C ALA A 129 12.47 -5.12 -2.68
N TYR A 130 11.93 -4.00 -2.26
CA TYR A 130 11.64 -2.84 -3.11
C TYR A 130 12.13 -1.57 -2.45
N LYS A 131 12.55 -0.60 -3.26
CA LYS A 131 12.84 0.76 -2.82
C LYS A 131 11.60 1.61 -2.93
N LEU A 132 11.15 2.16 -1.81
CA LEU A 132 10.09 3.14 -1.72
C LEU A 132 10.69 4.53 -1.59
N THR A 133 10.44 5.39 -2.57
CA THR A 133 10.87 6.79 -2.58
C THR A 133 9.68 7.71 -2.76
N THR A 134 9.89 9.02 -2.58
CA THR A 134 8.90 10.03 -2.92
C THR A 134 9.31 10.81 -4.17
N VAL A 135 8.31 11.17 -4.98
CA VAL A 135 8.48 12.02 -6.15
C VAL A 135 7.49 13.18 -6.09
N LEU A 136 7.94 14.34 -6.51
CA LEU A 136 7.06 15.51 -6.65
C LEU A 136 6.22 15.34 -7.92
N ASN A 137 4.92 15.37 -7.75
CA ASN A 137 3.94 15.39 -8.84
C ASN A 137 3.32 16.78 -8.94
N SER A 138 2.85 17.13 -10.13
CA SER A 138 2.09 18.35 -10.36
C SER A 138 0.90 18.11 -11.28
N GLY A 139 -0.19 18.85 -11.07
CA GLY A 139 -1.38 18.78 -11.91
C GLY A 139 -2.45 19.76 -11.46
N LYS A 140 -3.19 20.31 -12.41
CA LYS A 140 -4.29 21.27 -12.14
C LYS A 140 -3.91 22.42 -11.19
N GLY A 141 -2.67 22.93 -11.31
CA GLY A 141 -2.17 24.02 -10.47
C GLY A 141 -1.71 23.64 -9.06
N ASN A 142 -1.78 22.36 -8.70
CA ASN A 142 -1.34 21.85 -7.40
C ASN A 142 -0.07 20.99 -7.54
N GLN A 143 0.68 20.90 -6.45
CA GLN A 143 1.83 19.99 -6.31
C GLN A 143 1.63 19.10 -5.09
N TRP A 144 2.05 17.82 -5.20
CA TRP A 144 2.01 16.88 -4.10
C TRP A 144 3.12 15.83 -4.26
N TYR A 145 3.55 15.28 -3.14
CA TYR A 145 4.46 14.14 -3.16
C TYR A 145 3.69 12.85 -3.28
N GLY A 146 4.11 12.01 -4.21
CA GLY A 146 3.62 10.65 -4.38
C GLY A 146 4.72 9.62 -4.16
N TYR A 147 4.33 8.35 -4.08
CA TYR A 147 5.27 7.24 -3.98
C TYR A 147 5.81 6.84 -5.35
N LYS A 148 7.05 6.38 -5.35
CA LYS A 148 7.66 5.62 -6.45
C LYS A 148 8.26 4.35 -5.87
N ILE A 149 8.01 3.22 -6.54
CA ILE A 149 8.45 1.90 -6.10
C ILE A 149 9.29 1.28 -7.20
N VAL A 150 10.45 0.76 -6.83
CA VAL A 150 11.39 0.10 -7.73
C VAL A 150 11.81 -1.22 -7.10
N LYS A 151 11.82 -2.30 -7.87
CA LYS A 151 12.30 -3.60 -7.41
C LYS A 151 13.81 -3.54 -7.15
N GLU A 152 14.25 -3.95 -5.96
CA GLU A 152 15.67 -4.06 -5.62
C GLU A 152 16.22 -5.46 -5.92
N GLY A 153 15.47 -6.51 -5.60
CA GLY A 153 15.88 -7.88 -5.85
C GLY A 153 15.40 -8.85 -4.77
N PRO A 154 15.85 -10.10 -4.82
CA PRO A 154 15.46 -11.11 -3.84
C PRO A 154 15.98 -10.76 -2.45
N VAL A 155 15.20 -11.13 -1.43
CA VAL A 155 15.62 -11.05 -0.01
C VAL A 155 16.60 -12.18 0.27
N THR A 156 17.88 -11.84 0.46
CA THR A 156 18.97 -12.80 0.67
C THR A 156 19.29 -13.05 2.14
N ASP A 157 18.92 -12.13 3.03
CA ASP A 157 19.07 -12.30 4.48
C ASP A 157 17.98 -13.25 5.00
N SER A 158 18.40 -14.41 5.50
CA SER A 158 17.48 -15.46 5.97
C SER A 158 16.66 -15.04 7.20
N ALA A 159 17.23 -14.24 8.10
CA ALA A 159 16.53 -13.75 9.30
C ALA A 159 15.42 -12.75 8.92
N ILE A 160 15.71 -11.86 8.00
CA ILE A 160 14.73 -10.91 7.45
C ILE A 160 13.63 -11.67 6.68
N TYR A 161 14.00 -12.64 5.86
CA TYR A 161 13.04 -13.47 5.11
C TYR A 161 12.08 -14.20 6.06
N GLU A 162 12.59 -14.86 7.10
CA GLU A 162 11.75 -15.57 8.07
C GLU A 162 10.84 -14.61 8.87
N ARG A 163 11.33 -13.40 9.17
CA ARG A 163 10.52 -12.37 9.82
C ARG A 163 9.38 -11.90 8.92
N ALA A 164 9.64 -11.69 7.63
CA ALA A 164 8.64 -11.32 6.64
C ALA A 164 7.58 -12.42 6.46
N LYS A 165 8.01 -13.68 6.37
CA LYS A 165 7.15 -14.86 6.30
C LYS A 165 6.25 -15.00 7.54
N LYS A 166 6.77 -14.81 8.74
CA LYS A 166 5.99 -14.82 9.99
C LYS A 166 4.94 -13.70 9.99
N PHE A 167 5.31 -12.51 9.54
CA PHE A 167 4.36 -11.40 9.44
C PHE A 167 3.26 -11.70 8.43
N TYR A 168 3.61 -12.18 7.23
CA TYR A 168 2.63 -12.66 6.24
C TYR A 168 1.67 -13.67 6.84
N THR A 169 2.18 -14.73 7.49
CA THR A 169 1.35 -15.79 8.08
C THR A 169 0.40 -15.24 9.15
N SER A 170 0.85 -14.31 9.97
CA SER A 170 0.02 -13.69 11.02
C SER A 170 -1.15 -12.86 10.49
N LEU A 171 -1.03 -12.34 9.26
CA LEU A 171 -2.07 -11.55 8.59
C LEU A 171 -3.02 -12.41 7.75
N ALA A 172 -2.50 -13.46 7.10
CA ALA A 172 -3.28 -14.36 6.27
C ALA A 172 -4.21 -15.29 7.07
N SER A 173 -3.96 -15.45 8.38
CA SER A 173 -4.77 -16.27 9.28
C SER A 173 -5.92 -15.52 9.98
N LYS A 174 -6.13 -14.27 9.66
CA LYS A 174 -7.24 -13.43 10.15
C LYS A 174 -8.29 -13.22 9.06
#